data_ba475feeed3b15f4391151521ed606d0
#
_entry.id   ba475feeed3b15f4391151521ed606d0
#
_cell.length_a   1.000
_cell.length_b   1.000
_cell.length_c   1.000
_cell.angle_alpha   90.00
_cell.angle_beta   90.00
_cell.angle_gamma   90.00
#
_symmetry.space_group_name_H-M   'P 1'
#
loop_
_entity.id
_entity.type
_entity.pdbx_description
1 polymer ?
#
loop_
_entity_poly.entity_id
_entity_poly.type
_entity_poly.pdbx_seq_one_letter_code
_entity_poly.pdbx_strand_id
1 'polypeptide(L)'
;MTTLEQGQQAKITKPTLRFMLSHPAHIIAQGYGSGLSPIMPGTSGTLFAWLSFYLLTLRWPGMFTPFNWVIIIAVGFAIGVWVCAITGKNMGVADHGSMVWDEIIAFWLVLLLVTPSDFKTQCWAFVWFRFFDMVKPPPIGYFDRRFKGGFGVMFDDIVAAFFTLLVFALWQKI
;
A
#
# COMPACT_ATOMS: atom_id res chain seq x y z
N MET A 1 36.56 11.35 -30.40
CA MET A 1 36.41 11.06 -28.97
C MET A 1 35.16 11.76 -28.48
N THR A 2 34.09 11.24 -28.09
CA THR A 2 33.44 9.93 -28.21
C THR A 2 31.98 10.16 -27.77
N THR A 3 31.10 9.98 -28.70
CA THR A 3 29.63 10.04 -28.58
C THR A 3 29.07 8.76 -27.95
N LEU A 4 29.37 8.46 -26.69
CA LEU A 4 28.91 7.21 -26.04
C LEU A 4 28.41 7.44 -24.60
N GLU A 5 27.64 8.50 -24.34
CA GLU A 5 26.86 8.59 -23.08
C GLU A 5 25.49 9.24 -23.31
N GLN A 6 24.79 8.79 -24.34
CA GLN A 6 23.32 8.95 -24.29
C GLN A 6 22.81 7.82 -23.40
N GLY A 7 22.70 8.13 -22.08
CA GLY A 7 22.12 7.25 -21.10
C GLY A 7 20.77 6.75 -21.59
N GLN A 8 20.63 5.45 -21.76
CA GLN A 8 19.34 4.78 -21.93
C GLN A 8 18.46 5.18 -20.73
N GLN A 9 17.61 6.16 -20.91
CA GLN A 9 16.51 6.38 -20.00
C GLN A 9 15.72 5.08 -19.96
N ALA A 10 15.76 4.39 -18.83
CA ALA A 10 15.03 3.15 -18.64
C ALA A 10 13.55 3.42 -19.01
N LYS A 11 13.07 2.76 -20.06
CA LYS A 11 11.71 2.95 -20.56
C LYS A 11 10.75 2.43 -19.50
N ILE A 12 10.04 3.33 -18.83
CA ILE A 12 9.04 2.96 -17.82
C ILE A 12 7.95 2.11 -18.50
N THR A 13 7.77 0.91 -17.98
CA THR A 13 6.77 -0.03 -18.50
C THR A 13 5.39 0.40 -17.98
N LYS A 14 4.40 0.50 -18.88
CA LYS A 14 3.03 0.85 -18.50
C LYS A 14 2.36 -0.26 -17.71
N PRO A 15 1.60 0.08 -16.64
CA PRO A 15 0.81 -0.89 -15.88
C PRO A 15 -0.40 -1.33 -16.71
N THR A 16 -0.29 -2.50 -17.32
CA THR A 16 -1.35 -3.11 -18.11
C THR A 16 -1.74 -4.46 -17.54
N LEU A 17 -2.93 -4.95 -17.84
CA LEU A 17 -3.34 -6.30 -17.45
C LEU A 17 -2.32 -7.37 -17.95
N ARG A 18 -1.79 -7.19 -19.16
CA ARG A 18 -0.76 -8.09 -19.71
C ARG A 18 0.52 -8.06 -18.88
N PHE A 19 0.97 -6.88 -18.45
CA PHE A 19 2.13 -6.74 -17.56
C PHE A 19 1.85 -7.39 -16.21
N MET A 20 0.70 -7.12 -15.60
CA MET A 20 0.30 -7.71 -14.32
C MET A 20 0.33 -9.24 -14.37
N LEU A 21 -0.24 -9.83 -15.41
CA LEU A 21 -0.33 -11.29 -15.55
C LEU A 21 1.01 -11.94 -16.00
N SER A 22 2.04 -11.16 -16.33
CA SER A 22 3.33 -11.70 -16.78
C SER A 22 4.18 -12.31 -15.65
N HIS A 23 3.88 -11.96 -14.38
CA HIS A 23 4.62 -12.49 -13.22
C HIS A 23 3.77 -12.44 -11.93
N PRO A 24 3.81 -13.47 -11.06
CA PRO A 24 3.01 -13.48 -9.82
C PRO A 24 3.25 -12.30 -8.90
N ALA A 25 4.51 -11.81 -8.81
CA ALA A 25 4.84 -10.63 -8.02
C ALA A 25 4.08 -9.38 -8.49
N HIS A 26 3.87 -9.22 -9.80
CA HIS A 26 3.13 -8.08 -10.34
C HIS A 26 1.65 -8.13 -9.96
N ILE A 27 1.05 -9.33 -9.91
CA ILE A 27 -0.36 -9.51 -9.50
C ILE A 27 -0.55 -9.03 -8.07
N ILE A 28 0.35 -9.43 -7.18
CA ILE A 28 0.30 -9.02 -5.77
C ILE A 28 0.61 -7.53 -5.64
N ALA A 29 1.73 -7.06 -6.20
CA ALA A 29 2.13 -5.65 -6.09
C ALA A 29 1.07 -4.69 -6.64
N GLN A 30 0.35 -5.08 -7.71
CA GLN A 30 -0.76 -4.29 -8.27
C GLN A 30 -2.13 -4.61 -7.62
N GLY A 31 -2.13 -5.19 -6.43
CA GLY A 31 -3.33 -5.41 -5.61
C GLY A 31 -4.43 -6.17 -6.35
N TYR A 32 -4.06 -7.28 -7.03
CA TYR A 32 -4.98 -8.11 -7.82
C TYR A 32 -5.77 -7.32 -8.90
N GLY A 33 -5.18 -6.23 -9.38
CA GLY A 33 -5.75 -5.38 -10.42
C GLY A 33 -6.38 -4.07 -9.91
N SER A 34 -6.52 -3.87 -8.60
CA SER A 34 -7.00 -2.60 -8.05
C SER A 34 -6.07 -1.43 -8.42
N GLY A 35 -4.75 -1.68 -8.50
CA GLY A 35 -3.74 -0.71 -8.93
C GLY A 35 -3.74 -0.41 -10.44
N LEU A 36 -4.55 -1.12 -11.25
CA LEU A 36 -4.71 -0.80 -12.68
C LEU A 36 -5.73 0.31 -12.93
N SER A 37 -6.33 0.87 -11.90
CA SER A 37 -7.24 2.01 -12.03
C SER A 37 -6.51 3.18 -12.73
N PRO A 38 -7.10 3.76 -13.78
CA PRO A 38 -6.51 4.89 -14.49
C PRO A 38 -6.55 6.20 -13.69
N ILE A 39 -7.39 6.24 -12.65
CA ILE A 39 -7.57 7.41 -11.79
C ILE A 39 -7.32 6.97 -10.36
N MET A 40 -6.34 7.59 -9.70
CA MET A 40 -6.00 7.38 -8.28
C MET A 40 -5.87 5.88 -7.90
N PRO A 41 -4.91 5.14 -8.49
CA PRO A 41 -4.77 3.69 -8.24
C PRO A 41 -4.57 3.36 -6.75
N GLY A 42 -3.82 4.15 -5.99
CA GLY A 42 -3.68 3.97 -4.55
C GLY A 42 -5.00 4.10 -3.78
N THR A 43 -5.88 5.04 -4.16
CA THR A 43 -7.24 5.11 -3.59
C THR A 43 -8.04 3.85 -3.89
N SER A 44 -7.90 3.32 -5.11
CA SER A 44 -8.52 2.06 -5.52
C SER A 44 -7.97 0.86 -4.71
N GLY A 45 -6.66 0.84 -4.47
CA GLY A 45 -6.01 -0.15 -3.58
C GLY A 45 -6.51 -0.07 -2.15
N THR A 46 -6.62 1.13 -1.58
CA THR A 46 -7.14 1.35 -0.23
C THR A 46 -8.62 0.94 -0.11
N LEU A 47 -9.45 1.22 -1.12
CA LEU A 47 -10.85 0.75 -1.17
C LEU A 47 -10.92 -0.79 -1.26
N PHE A 48 -10.06 -1.40 -2.06
CA PHE A 48 -9.96 -2.86 -2.12
C PHE A 48 -9.54 -3.45 -0.77
N ALA A 49 -8.62 -2.81 -0.06
CA ALA A 49 -8.23 -3.20 1.29
C ALA A 49 -9.42 -3.16 2.26
N TRP A 50 -10.20 -2.09 2.23
CA TRP A 50 -11.38 -1.94 3.08
C TRP A 50 -12.42 -3.02 2.82
N LEU A 51 -12.78 -3.18 1.54
CA LEU A 51 -13.75 -4.18 1.13
C LEU A 51 -13.31 -5.60 1.49
N SER A 52 -12.06 -5.95 1.19
CA SER A 52 -11.50 -7.28 1.49
C SER A 52 -11.43 -7.55 2.99
N PHE A 53 -11.00 -6.60 3.81
CA PHE A 53 -10.99 -6.72 5.27
C PHE A 53 -12.40 -7.02 5.81
N TYR A 54 -13.37 -6.23 5.37
CA TYR A 54 -14.76 -6.38 5.79
C TYR A 54 -15.34 -7.73 5.38
N LEU A 55 -15.22 -8.10 4.10
CA LEU A 55 -15.80 -9.33 3.56
C LEU A 55 -15.16 -10.58 4.17
N LEU A 56 -13.84 -10.60 4.33
CA LEU A 56 -13.11 -11.73 4.90
C LEU A 56 -13.47 -11.92 6.38
N THR A 57 -13.49 -10.84 7.15
CA THR A 57 -13.86 -10.89 8.57
C THR A 57 -15.32 -11.31 8.77
N LEU A 58 -16.23 -10.81 7.92
CA LEU A 58 -17.65 -11.15 7.99
C LEU A 58 -17.91 -12.61 7.59
N ARG A 59 -17.26 -13.08 6.51
CA ARG A 59 -17.55 -14.41 5.94
C ARG A 59 -16.89 -15.55 6.71
N TRP A 60 -15.73 -15.31 7.30
CA TRP A 60 -14.94 -16.30 8.03
C TRP A 60 -14.38 -15.74 9.35
N PRO A 61 -15.24 -15.36 10.31
CA PRO A 61 -14.79 -14.68 11.54
C PRO A 61 -13.83 -15.52 12.38
N GLY A 62 -13.96 -16.86 12.35
CA GLY A 62 -13.05 -17.76 13.06
C GLY A 62 -11.65 -17.85 12.45
N MET A 63 -11.50 -17.54 11.16
CA MET A 63 -10.21 -17.51 10.47
C MET A 63 -9.57 -16.10 10.50
N PHE A 64 -10.38 -15.06 10.41
CA PHE A 64 -9.91 -13.66 10.38
C PHE A 64 -10.07 -12.98 11.74
N THR A 65 -9.54 -13.65 12.79
CA THR A 65 -9.44 -13.09 14.15
C THR A 65 -8.42 -11.95 14.18
N PRO A 66 -8.47 -11.05 15.18
CA PRO A 66 -7.46 -9.99 15.32
C PRO A 66 -6.02 -10.53 15.34
N PHE A 67 -5.79 -11.65 16.00
CA PHE A 67 -4.46 -12.29 16.04
C PHE A 67 -4.02 -12.77 14.64
N ASN A 68 -4.91 -13.42 13.90
CA ASN A 68 -4.59 -13.88 12.55
C ASN A 68 -4.39 -12.70 11.59
N TRP A 69 -5.13 -11.61 11.75
CA TRP A 69 -4.89 -10.38 10.99
C TRP A 69 -3.49 -9.81 11.22
N VAL A 70 -2.98 -9.82 12.47
CA VAL A 70 -1.59 -9.41 12.75
C VAL A 70 -0.61 -10.27 11.94
N ILE A 71 -0.79 -11.59 11.92
CA ILE A 71 0.08 -12.50 11.14
C ILE A 71 -0.03 -12.21 9.64
N ILE A 72 -1.26 -12.07 9.12
CA ILE A 72 -1.52 -11.77 7.70
C ILE A 72 -0.84 -10.47 7.28
N ILE A 73 -0.95 -9.42 8.08
CA ILE A 73 -0.33 -8.12 7.82
C ILE A 73 1.20 -8.24 7.87
N ALA A 74 1.76 -8.90 8.88
CA ALA A 74 3.21 -9.07 9.01
C ALA A 74 3.81 -9.88 7.84
N VAL A 75 3.17 -11.01 7.48
CA VAL A 75 3.57 -11.82 6.33
C VAL A 75 3.34 -11.07 5.02
N GLY A 76 2.21 -10.37 4.89
CA GLY A 76 1.90 -9.54 3.73
C GLY A 76 2.90 -8.39 3.53
N PHE A 77 3.38 -7.78 4.62
CA PHE A 77 4.46 -6.79 4.58
C PHE A 77 5.77 -7.40 4.06
N ALA A 78 6.19 -8.54 4.61
CA ALA A 78 7.41 -9.22 4.18
C ALA A 78 7.36 -9.64 2.70
N ILE A 79 6.22 -10.20 2.26
CA ILE A 79 5.97 -10.50 0.85
C ILE A 79 5.97 -9.22 0.02
N GLY A 80 5.36 -8.14 0.52
CA GLY A 80 5.29 -6.84 -0.12
C GLY A 80 6.66 -6.26 -0.45
N VAL A 81 7.60 -6.31 0.49
CA VAL A 81 8.99 -5.89 0.27
C VAL A 81 9.60 -6.59 -0.96
N TRP A 82 9.38 -7.89 -1.07
CA TRP A 82 9.92 -8.68 -2.16
C TRP A 82 9.19 -8.43 -3.49
N VAL A 83 7.86 -8.43 -3.52
CA VAL A 83 7.09 -8.27 -4.77
C VAL A 83 7.18 -6.85 -5.32
N CYS A 84 7.22 -5.82 -4.46
CA CYS A 84 7.41 -4.43 -4.88
C CYS A 84 8.82 -4.22 -5.46
N ALA A 85 9.86 -4.82 -4.85
CA ALA A 85 11.22 -4.76 -5.40
C ALA A 85 11.31 -5.36 -6.81
N ILE A 86 10.71 -6.54 -7.04
CA ILE A 86 10.68 -7.19 -8.36
C ILE A 86 9.88 -6.36 -9.36
N THR A 87 8.68 -5.91 -8.96
CA THR A 87 7.78 -5.17 -9.83
C THR A 87 8.38 -3.83 -10.23
N GLY A 88 8.92 -3.07 -9.28
CA GLY A 88 9.60 -1.81 -9.55
C GLY A 88 10.78 -1.97 -10.50
N LYS A 89 11.62 -3.02 -10.31
CA LYS A 89 12.70 -3.34 -11.24
C LYS A 89 12.19 -3.61 -12.66
N ASN A 90 11.13 -4.41 -12.80
CA ASN A 90 10.56 -4.78 -14.09
C ASN A 90 9.80 -3.63 -14.76
N MET A 91 9.31 -2.66 -13.98
CA MET A 91 8.70 -1.43 -14.48
C MET A 91 9.73 -0.34 -14.84
N GLY A 92 10.96 -0.47 -14.36
CA GLY A 92 12.01 0.54 -14.54
C GLY A 92 11.89 1.75 -13.61
N VAL A 93 11.07 1.64 -12.55
CA VAL A 93 10.90 2.66 -11.52
C VAL A 93 10.64 2.01 -10.16
N ALA A 94 11.34 2.45 -9.12
CA ALA A 94 11.32 1.79 -7.81
C ALA A 94 9.94 1.82 -7.14
N ASP A 95 9.22 2.89 -7.34
CA ASP A 95 7.86 3.10 -6.86
C ASP A 95 7.00 3.64 -8.01
N HIS A 96 6.06 2.84 -8.46
CA HIS A 96 5.10 3.22 -9.50
C HIS A 96 3.71 3.23 -8.90
N GLY A 97 2.95 4.29 -9.09
CA GLY A 97 1.63 4.48 -8.47
C GLY A 97 0.57 3.40 -8.78
N SER A 98 0.89 2.39 -9.59
CA SER A 98 0.06 1.19 -9.77
C SER A 98 0.43 0.03 -8.84
N MET A 99 1.54 0.14 -8.11
CA MET A 99 1.86 -0.77 -7.03
C MET A 99 1.10 -0.27 -5.80
N VAL A 100 0.13 -1.01 -5.34
CA VAL A 100 -0.84 -0.61 -4.30
C VAL A 100 -0.91 -1.63 -3.16
N TRP A 101 0.02 -2.58 -3.14
CA TRP A 101 0.06 -3.60 -2.08
C TRP A 101 0.47 -3.01 -0.72
N ASP A 102 1.28 -1.98 -0.71
CA ASP A 102 1.68 -1.15 0.41
C ASP A 102 0.47 -0.48 1.07
N GLU A 103 -0.38 0.20 0.29
CA GLU A 103 -1.62 0.80 0.79
C GLU A 103 -2.59 -0.27 1.32
N ILE A 104 -2.63 -1.45 0.68
CA ILE A 104 -3.51 -2.54 1.13
C ILE A 104 -3.08 -3.01 2.52
N ILE A 105 -1.81 -3.32 2.71
CA ILE A 105 -1.27 -3.81 3.97
C ILE A 105 -1.37 -2.75 5.06
N ALA A 106 -1.01 -1.51 4.75
CA ALA A 106 -1.06 -0.40 5.69
C ALA A 106 -2.50 -0.09 6.11
N PHE A 107 -3.46 -0.12 5.19
CA PHE A 107 -4.86 0.13 5.54
C PHE A 107 -5.52 -1.03 6.28
N TRP A 108 -5.13 -2.29 6.02
CA TRP A 108 -5.53 -3.41 6.87
C TRP A 108 -5.05 -3.22 8.32
N LEU A 109 -3.83 -2.70 8.52
CA LEU A 109 -3.32 -2.37 9.85
C LEU A 109 -4.18 -1.27 10.53
N VAL A 110 -4.55 -0.21 9.80
CA VAL A 110 -5.44 0.83 10.31
C VAL A 110 -6.78 0.23 10.72
N LEU A 111 -7.42 -0.54 9.84
CA LEU A 111 -8.72 -1.16 10.12
C LEU A 111 -8.67 -2.12 11.31
N LEU A 112 -7.62 -2.92 11.43
CA LEU A 112 -7.43 -3.84 12.54
C LEU A 112 -7.42 -3.12 13.89
N LEU A 113 -6.78 -1.94 13.97
CA LEU A 113 -6.61 -1.20 15.22
C LEU A 113 -7.76 -0.22 15.51
N VAL A 114 -8.52 0.17 14.49
CA VAL A 114 -9.71 1.01 14.64
C VAL A 114 -10.97 0.19 14.89
N THR A 115 -11.00 -1.08 14.45
CA THR A 115 -12.17 -1.98 14.65
C THR A 115 -12.14 -2.64 16.05
N PRO A 116 -13.29 -2.79 16.75
CA PRO A 116 -14.65 -2.52 16.27
C PRO A 116 -15.00 -1.03 16.23
N SER A 117 -15.58 -0.57 15.12
CA SER A 117 -15.99 0.82 14.92
C SER A 117 -17.15 0.89 13.94
N ASP A 118 -17.88 2.02 13.99
CA ASP A 118 -18.94 2.30 13.04
C ASP A 118 -18.37 2.66 11.65
N PHE A 119 -19.25 2.65 10.65
CA PHE A 119 -18.89 2.97 9.28
C PHE A 119 -18.32 4.40 9.14
N LYS A 120 -18.84 5.36 9.90
CA LYS A 120 -18.38 6.74 9.88
C LYS A 120 -16.92 6.86 10.34
N THR A 121 -16.56 6.15 11.40
CA THR A 121 -15.19 6.08 11.91
C THR A 121 -14.25 5.47 10.88
N GLN A 122 -14.66 4.40 10.19
CA GLN A 122 -13.87 3.80 9.11
C GLN A 122 -13.72 4.74 7.90
N CYS A 123 -14.75 5.53 7.56
CA CYS A 123 -14.64 6.57 6.54
C CYS A 123 -13.58 7.62 6.92
N TRP A 124 -13.56 8.08 8.17
CA TRP A 124 -12.52 9.00 8.64
C TRP A 124 -11.13 8.36 8.64
N ALA A 125 -11.02 7.08 9.01
CA ALA A 125 -9.77 6.34 8.91
C ALA A 125 -9.25 6.30 7.47
N PHE A 126 -10.13 6.04 6.49
CA PHE A 126 -9.79 6.10 5.08
C PHE A 126 -9.31 7.49 4.64
N VAL A 127 -10.04 8.56 5.01
CA VAL A 127 -9.69 9.93 4.62
C VAL A 127 -8.33 10.33 5.21
N TRP A 128 -8.10 10.08 6.50
CA TRP A 128 -6.83 10.41 7.14
C TRP A 128 -5.67 9.60 6.60
N PHE A 129 -5.87 8.30 6.37
CA PHE A 129 -4.82 7.47 5.77
C PHE A 129 -4.42 7.99 4.38
N ARG A 130 -5.41 8.26 3.50
CA ARG A 130 -5.12 8.81 2.17
C ARG A 130 -4.49 10.19 2.22
N PHE A 131 -4.88 11.01 3.18
CA PHE A 131 -4.24 12.31 3.38
C PHE A 131 -2.74 12.16 3.71
N PHE A 132 -2.40 11.35 4.70
CA PHE A 132 -1.01 11.16 5.11
C PHE A 132 -0.16 10.50 4.03
N ASP A 133 -0.70 9.51 3.34
CA ASP A 133 -0.02 8.82 2.25
C ASP A 133 0.22 9.75 1.04
N MET A 134 -0.76 10.52 0.62
CA MET A 134 -0.64 11.39 -0.57
C MET A 134 0.19 12.65 -0.30
N VAL A 135 0.00 13.29 0.86
CA VAL A 135 0.65 14.57 1.20
C VAL A 135 2.07 14.33 1.75
N LYS A 136 2.29 13.18 2.39
CA LYS A 136 3.54 12.79 3.04
C LYS A 136 4.16 13.92 3.88
N PRO A 137 3.40 14.51 4.84
CA PRO A 137 3.95 15.57 5.67
C PRO A 137 5.16 15.09 6.47
N PRO A 138 6.07 15.98 6.90
CA PRO A 138 7.17 15.56 7.78
C PRO A 138 6.62 14.88 9.05
N PRO A 139 7.19 13.75 9.50
CA PRO A 139 8.42 13.11 9.01
C PRO A 139 8.22 12.05 7.91
N ILE A 140 7.00 11.79 7.41
CA ILE A 140 6.69 10.72 6.42
C ILE A 140 7.56 10.90 5.17
N GLY A 141 7.56 12.10 4.59
CA GLY A 141 8.38 12.40 3.41
C GLY A 141 9.90 12.31 3.65
N TYR A 142 10.37 12.32 4.90
CA TYR A 142 11.76 12.01 5.21
C TYR A 142 12.05 10.51 5.06
N PHE A 143 11.18 9.65 5.57
CA PHE A 143 11.31 8.20 5.46
C PHE A 143 11.19 7.72 4.01
N ASP A 144 10.24 8.24 3.24
CA ASP A 144 10.08 7.99 1.82
C ASP A 144 11.37 8.28 1.02
N ARG A 145 12.06 9.39 1.33
CA ARG A 145 13.33 9.72 0.69
C ARG A 145 14.52 8.89 1.18
N ARG A 146 14.49 8.45 2.45
CA ARG A 146 15.60 7.75 3.09
C ARG A 146 15.67 6.27 2.72
N PHE A 147 14.53 5.63 2.63
CA PHE A 147 14.42 4.21 2.29
C PHE A 147 13.99 4.06 0.83
N LYS A 148 14.69 3.19 0.10
CA LYS A 148 14.45 2.94 -1.33
C LYS A 148 14.18 1.46 -1.58
N GLY A 149 13.65 1.16 -2.79
CA GLY A 149 13.29 -0.21 -3.18
C GLY A 149 12.05 -0.71 -2.47
N GLY A 150 11.82 -2.03 -2.50
CA GLY A 150 10.58 -2.62 -1.98
C GLY A 150 10.33 -2.37 -0.49
N PHE A 151 11.37 -2.25 0.33
CA PHE A 151 11.21 -1.91 1.73
C PHE A 151 10.73 -0.45 1.89
N GLY A 152 11.30 0.49 1.14
CA GLY A 152 10.89 1.89 1.20
C GLY A 152 9.42 2.05 0.83
N VAL A 153 8.99 1.44 -0.29
CA VAL A 153 7.60 1.45 -0.76
C VAL A 153 6.63 0.93 0.31
N MET A 154 6.97 -0.16 1.00
CA MET A 154 6.11 -0.72 2.05
C MET A 154 6.13 0.09 3.35
N PHE A 155 7.26 0.74 3.66
CA PHE A 155 7.48 1.34 4.97
C PHE A 155 6.84 2.72 5.10
N ASP A 156 6.83 3.54 4.05
CA ASP A 156 6.26 4.88 4.10
C ASP A 156 4.74 4.85 4.34
N ASP A 157 4.04 3.87 3.81
CA ASP A 157 2.62 3.66 4.07
C ASP A 157 2.32 3.15 5.48
N ILE A 158 3.21 2.32 6.06
CA ILE A 158 3.12 1.97 7.48
C ILE A 158 3.28 3.21 8.36
N VAL A 159 4.16 4.14 7.99
CA VAL A 159 4.29 5.41 8.70
C VAL A 159 3.03 6.27 8.53
N ALA A 160 2.42 6.31 7.34
CA ALA A 160 1.13 6.98 7.11
C ALA A 160 0.01 6.37 7.96
N ALA A 161 -0.05 5.03 8.06
CA ALA A 161 -0.96 4.30 8.93
C ALA A 161 -0.77 4.68 10.41
N PHE A 162 0.49 4.76 10.87
CA PHE A 162 0.80 5.19 12.24
C PHE A 162 0.27 6.60 12.55
N PHE A 163 0.47 7.57 11.64
CA PHE A 163 -0.06 8.93 11.83
C PHE A 163 -1.59 8.96 11.79
N THR A 164 -2.21 8.14 10.96
CA THR A 164 -3.67 7.96 10.96
C THR A 164 -4.16 7.49 12.33
N LEU A 165 -3.54 6.47 12.89
CA LEU A 165 -3.89 5.93 14.21
C LEU A 165 -3.62 6.94 15.33
N LEU A 166 -2.58 7.76 15.21
CA LEU A 166 -2.28 8.82 16.16
C LEU A 166 -3.41 9.88 16.20
N VAL A 167 -3.96 10.24 15.03
CA VAL A 167 -5.14 11.15 14.98
C VAL A 167 -6.31 10.55 15.75
N PHE A 168 -6.60 9.25 15.57
CA PHE A 168 -7.68 8.58 16.31
C PHE A 168 -7.40 8.50 17.81
N ALA A 169 -6.17 8.19 18.20
CA ALA A 169 -5.79 8.14 19.62
C ALA A 169 -5.91 9.51 20.31
N LEU A 170 -5.66 10.59 19.59
CA LEU A 170 -5.86 11.96 20.11
C LEU A 170 -7.35 12.33 20.14
N TRP A 171 -8.12 11.94 19.12
CA TRP A 171 -9.56 12.23 19.05
C TRP A 171 -10.35 11.56 20.17
N GLN A 172 -10.02 10.32 20.53
CA GLN A 172 -10.70 9.59 21.61
C GLN A 172 -10.44 10.14 23.02
N LYS A 173 -9.48 11.06 23.16
CA LYS A 173 -9.15 11.71 24.45
C LYS A 173 -9.87 13.05 24.66
N ILE A 174 -10.58 13.55 23.65
CA ILE A 174 -11.37 14.78 23.70
C ILE A 174 -12.85 14.43 23.81
#